data_fdaa9754acc2b855e1468122582043e6
#
_entry.id   fdaa9754acc2b855e1468122582043e6
#
_cell.length_a   1.000
_cell.length_b   1.000
_cell.length_c   1.000
_cell.angle_alpha   90.00
_cell.angle_beta   90.00
_cell.angle_gamma   90.00
#
_symmetry.space_group_name_H-M   'P 1'
#
loop_
_entity.id
_entity.type
_entity.pdbx_description
1 polymer ?
#
loop_
_entity_poly.entity_id
_entity_poly.type
_entity_poly.pdbx_seq_one_letter_code
_entity_poly.pdbx_strand_id
1 'polypeptide(L)'
;TGTTSEIVDGVKKAQKSGARVIGFIDVATAELAKLVDYVITYPANEQLKFYMVADRFMYNAGEFPEYEDLYKELDQYLATALVEVEKEADAFGEEFANRHKDDKIHYFVGAGNQYGATYSYAMCYWEEQHWIRTKSIHSAEFFHGMLEIIDKDTPVTVFIGEDSQRSLSERVANFLPRICGKYNIIDTKKFELKGISPEYRGYISHLVMHAVT
;
A
#
# COMPACT_ATOMS: atom_id res chain seq x y z
N THR A 1 -13.32 -0.18 11.63
CA THR A 1 -14.35 0.24 12.60
C THR A 1 -14.80 -0.88 13.56
N GLY A 2 -14.77 -2.17 13.15
CA GLY A 2 -15.13 -3.32 14.00
C GLY A 2 -16.63 -3.61 14.11
N THR A 3 -17.40 -3.25 13.09
CA THR A 3 -18.87 -3.46 13.02
C THR A 3 -19.31 -4.27 11.80
N THR A 4 -18.40 -4.65 10.90
CA THR A 4 -18.70 -5.42 9.70
C THR A 4 -19.18 -6.83 10.10
N SER A 5 -20.40 -7.18 9.73
CA SER A 5 -21.08 -8.42 10.15
C SER A 5 -20.30 -9.68 9.78
N GLU A 6 -19.74 -9.72 8.57
CA GLU A 6 -18.97 -10.85 8.05
C GLU A 6 -17.68 -11.08 8.86
N ILE A 7 -17.03 -10.00 9.30
CA ILE A 7 -15.84 -10.08 10.15
C ILE A 7 -16.22 -10.57 11.55
N VAL A 8 -17.30 -10.03 12.13
CA VAL A 8 -17.82 -10.45 13.45
C VAL A 8 -18.15 -11.93 13.43
N ASP A 9 -18.86 -12.42 12.41
CA ASP A 9 -19.20 -13.83 12.25
C ASP A 9 -17.97 -14.72 12.00
N GLY A 10 -17.01 -14.23 11.24
CA GLY A 10 -15.71 -14.88 11.02
C GLY A 10 -14.96 -15.10 12.33
N VAL A 11 -14.89 -14.07 13.18
CA VAL A 11 -14.25 -14.15 14.50
C VAL A 11 -14.96 -15.18 15.40
N LYS A 12 -16.30 -15.13 15.46
CA LYS A 12 -17.09 -16.13 16.22
C LYS A 12 -16.81 -17.57 15.77
N LYS A 13 -16.63 -17.79 14.46
CA LYS A 13 -16.26 -19.10 13.91
C LYS A 13 -14.82 -19.51 14.28
N ALA A 14 -13.86 -18.59 14.15
CA ALA A 14 -12.47 -18.87 14.51
C ALA A 14 -12.33 -19.24 15.99
N GLN A 15 -12.99 -18.52 16.88
CA GLN A 15 -12.97 -18.83 18.32
C GLN A 15 -13.60 -20.21 18.64
N LYS A 16 -14.68 -20.59 17.95
CA LYS A 16 -15.28 -21.94 18.10
C LYS A 16 -14.31 -23.07 17.70
N SER A 17 -13.36 -22.80 16.82
CA SER A 17 -12.30 -23.78 16.48
C SER A 17 -11.09 -23.76 17.43
N GLY A 18 -11.15 -22.95 18.51
CA GLY A 18 -10.08 -22.81 19.49
C GLY A 18 -8.98 -21.82 19.10
N ALA A 19 -9.14 -21.06 18.02
CA ALA A 19 -8.18 -20.04 17.64
C ALA A 19 -8.27 -18.83 18.58
N ARG A 20 -7.12 -18.26 18.92
CA ARG A 20 -7.04 -16.95 19.57
C ARG A 20 -7.04 -15.85 18.51
N VAL A 21 -7.75 -14.76 18.77
CA VAL A 21 -7.94 -13.67 17.81
C VAL A 21 -7.36 -12.37 18.38
N ILE A 22 -6.50 -11.74 17.61
CA ILE A 22 -6.01 -10.37 17.86
C ILE A 22 -6.80 -9.44 16.95
N GLY A 23 -7.46 -8.45 17.52
CA GLY A 23 -8.23 -7.43 16.78
C GLY A 23 -7.51 -6.10 16.74
N PHE A 24 -7.20 -5.61 15.54
CA PHE A 24 -6.78 -4.22 15.31
C PHE A 24 -8.05 -3.40 15.04
N ILE A 25 -8.50 -2.65 16.04
CA ILE A 25 -9.84 -2.03 16.02
C ILE A 25 -9.73 -0.61 16.55
N ASP A 26 -10.04 0.38 15.71
CA ASP A 26 -9.89 1.79 16.09
C ASP A 26 -10.92 2.23 17.15
N VAL A 27 -12.08 1.55 17.21
CA VAL A 27 -13.16 1.88 18.14
C VAL A 27 -13.21 0.83 19.25
N ALA A 28 -12.71 1.14 20.42
CA ALA A 28 -12.65 0.23 21.57
C ALA A 28 -14.03 -0.26 22.04
N THR A 29 -15.11 0.46 21.73
CA THR A 29 -16.48 0.10 22.10
C THR A 29 -17.22 -0.73 21.05
N ALA A 30 -16.59 -0.98 19.89
CA ALA A 30 -17.20 -1.77 18.81
C ALA A 30 -17.51 -3.21 19.24
N GLU A 31 -18.45 -3.86 18.54
CA GLU A 31 -18.82 -5.26 18.81
C GLU A 31 -17.62 -6.19 18.72
N LEU A 32 -16.79 -6.02 17.68
CA LEU A 32 -15.61 -6.83 17.46
C LEU A 32 -14.60 -6.71 18.62
N ALA A 33 -14.43 -5.51 19.18
CA ALA A 33 -13.52 -5.28 20.30
C ALA A 33 -13.90 -6.05 21.56
N LYS A 34 -15.21 -6.37 21.72
CA LYS A 34 -15.71 -7.15 22.84
C LYS A 34 -15.61 -8.67 22.64
N LEU A 35 -15.36 -9.10 21.40
CA LEU A 35 -15.33 -10.52 21.02
C LEU A 35 -13.92 -11.08 20.96
N VAL A 36 -12.92 -10.30 20.54
CA VAL A 36 -11.55 -10.77 20.34
C VAL A 36 -10.82 -10.99 21.66
N ASP A 37 -9.81 -11.87 21.66
CA ASP A 37 -9.02 -12.18 22.84
C ASP A 37 -8.05 -11.05 23.22
N TYR A 38 -7.52 -10.35 22.21
CA TYR A 38 -6.61 -9.21 22.38
C TYR A 38 -7.06 -8.06 21.47
N VAL A 39 -7.18 -6.88 22.05
CA VAL A 39 -7.57 -5.65 21.33
C VAL A 39 -6.39 -4.72 21.22
N ILE A 40 -6.10 -4.23 20.02
CA ILE A 40 -5.11 -3.19 19.75
C ILE A 40 -5.86 -2.02 19.10
N THR A 41 -5.97 -0.91 19.84
CA THR A 41 -6.67 0.32 19.41
C THR A 41 -5.70 1.45 19.07
N TYR A 42 -4.41 1.16 18.99
CA TYR A 42 -3.39 2.16 18.75
C TYR A 42 -3.62 2.87 17.40
N PRO A 43 -3.66 4.22 17.36
CA PRO A 43 -3.92 5.00 16.15
C PRO A 43 -2.66 5.06 15.27
N ALA A 44 -2.40 4.01 14.51
CA ALA A 44 -1.32 3.96 13.53
C ALA A 44 -1.83 3.33 12.24
N ASN A 45 -1.03 3.45 11.18
CA ASN A 45 -1.31 2.79 9.91
C ASN A 45 -1.57 1.30 10.11
N GLU A 46 -2.66 0.78 9.55
CA GLU A 46 -3.11 -0.61 9.77
C GLU A 46 -2.07 -1.61 9.28
N GLN A 47 -1.44 -1.37 8.16
CA GLN A 47 -0.42 -2.25 7.59
C GLN A 47 0.81 -2.31 8.50
N LEU A 48 1.23 -1.18 9.04
CA LEU A 48 2.33 -1.13 10.01
C LEU A 48 2.02 -1.95 11.26
N LYS A 49 0.78 -1.90 11.77
CA LYS A 49 0.36 -2.73 12.90
C LYS A 49 0.49 -4.22 12.63
N PHE A 50 0.09 -4.66 11.44
CA PHE A 50 0.25 -6.07 11.04
C PHE A 50 1.72 -6.48 10.97
N TYR A 51 2.56 -5.63 10.38
CA TYR A 51 4.01 -5.89 10.31
C TYR A 51 4.64 -5.95 11.71
N MET A 52 4.35 -4.99 12.57
CA MET A 52 4.87 -5.00 13.95
C MET A 52 4.60 -6.31 14.68
N VAL A 53 3.39 -6.87 14.51
CA VAL A 53 3.04 -8.14 15.16
C VAL A 53 3.70 -9.32 14.46
N ALA A 54 3.64 -9.39 13.14
CA ALA A 54 4.25 -10.49 12.38
C ALA A 54 5.77 -10.55 12.59
N ASP A 55 6.43 -9.42 12.47
CA ASP A 55 7.88 -9.29 12.64
C ASP A 55 8.31 -9.63 14.06
N ARG A 56 7.51 -9.25 15.06
CA ARG A 56 7.79 -9.64 16.44
C ARG A 56 7.72 -11.14 16.67
N PHE A 57 6.78 -11.83 16.02
CA PHE A 57 6.74 -13.29 16.03
C PHE A 57 7.98 -13.89 15.37
N MET A 58 8.38 -13.37 14.21
CA MET A 58 9.59 -13.81 13.51
C MET A 58 10.85 -13.56 14.33
N TYR A 59 10.98 -12.38 14.93
CA TYR A 59 12.09 -12.05 15.82
C TYR A 59 12.19 -13.01 17.00
N ASN A 60 11.08 -13.29 17.66
CA ASN A 60 11.05 -14.24 18.79
C ASN A 60 11.37 -15.68 18.36
N ALA A 61 11.14 -16.03 17.09
CA ALA A 61 11.54 -17.31 16.50
C ALA A 61 13.01 -17.33 16.03
N GLY A 62 13.71 -16.19 16.07
CA GLY A 62 15.10 -16.06 15.60
C GLY A 62 15.22 -15.89 14.07
N GLU A 63 14.13 -15.54 13.39
CA GLU A 63 14.06 -15.45 11.93
C GLU A 63 14.22 -14.03 11.39
N PHE A 64 14.13 -13.00 12.22
CA PHE A 64 14.25 -11.58 11.83
C PHE A 64 15.16 -10.82 12.80
N PRO A 65 16.48 -10.98 12.72
CA PRO A 65 17.44 -10.36 13.64
C PRO A 65 17.46 -8.83 13.56
N GLU A 66 17.10 -8.24 12.42
CA GLU A 66 17.09 -6.80 12.20
C GLU A 66 15.92 -6.07 12.88
N TYR A 67 15.00 -6.79 13.54
CA TYR A 67 13.77 -6.25 14.11
C TYR A 67 13.99 -5.02 15.00
N GLU A 68 14.91 -5.10 15.96
CA GLU A 68 15.14 -4.03 16.94
C GLU A 68 15.70 -2.76 16.24
N ASP A 69 16.62 -2.92 15.30
CA ASP A 69 17.22 -1.80 14.56
C ASP A 69 16.21 -1.16 13.62
N LEU A 70 15.44 -1.96 12.87
CA LEU A 70 14.37 -1.48 12.00
C LEU A 70 13.36 -0.65 12.80
N TYR A 71 12.78 -1.22 13.85
CA TYR A 71 11.71 -0.54 14.59
C TYR A 71 12.20 0.66 15.38
N LYS A 72 13.47 0.70 15.79
CA LYS A 72 14.09 1.90 16.35
C LYS A 72 14.17 3.06 15.35
N GLU A 73 14.54 2.77 14.09
CA GLU A 73 14.55 3.79 13.03
C GLU A 73 13.12 4.24 12.68
N LEU A 74 12.18 3.30 12.55
CA LEU A 74 10.78 3.63 12.25
C LEU A 74 10.16 4.49 13.35
N ASP A 75 10.36 4.16 14.62
CA ASP A 75 9.85 4.94 15.76
C ASP A 75 10.39 6.37 15.75
N GLN A 76 11.67 6.53 15.43
CA GLN A 76 12.33 7.83 15.45
C GLN A 76 12.05 8.70 14.22
N TYR A 77 11.95 8.12 13.03
CA TYR A 77 12.03 8.88 11.78
C TYR A 77 10.84 8.71 10.84
N LEU A 78 10.11 7.58 10.88
CA LEU A 78 9.12 7.25 9.85
C LEU A 78 8.04 8.33 9.71
N ALA A 79 7.42 8.75 10.81
CA ALA A 79 6.34 9.73 10.76
C ALA A 79 6.78 11.05 10.12
N THR A 80 7.95 11.57 10.51
CA THR A 80 8.49 12.80 9.94
C THR A 80 8.86 12.62 8.47
N ALA A 81 9.48 11.49 8.11
CA ALA A 81 9.84 11.21 6.73
C ALA A 81 8.62 11.13 5.81
N LEU A 82 7.53 10.47 6.24
CA LEU A 82 6.29 10.38 5.45
C LEU A 82 5.60 11.74 5.28
N VAL A 83 5.60 12.59 6.30
CA VAL A 83 5.08 13.98 6.19
C VAL A 83 5.90 14.80 5.18
N GLU A 84 7.22 14.63 5.14
CA GLU A 84 8.03 15.32 4.13
C GLU A 84 7.78 14.78 2.72
N VAL A 85 7.57 13.47 2.56
CA VAL A 85 7.14 12.86 1.28
C VAL A 85 5.80 13.45 0.80
N GLU A 86 4.81 13.55 1.69
CA GLU A 86 3.50 14.15 1.39
C GLU A 86 3.65 15.59 0.88
N LYS A 87 4.44 16.42 1.59
CA LYS A 87 4.69 17.82 1.17
C LYS A 87 5.41 17.90 -0.18
N GLU A 88 6.38 17.01 -0.42
CA GLU A 88 7.11 16.96 -1.71
C GLU A 88 6.20 16.52 -2.85
N ALA A 89 5.25 15.62 -2.58
CA ALA A 89 4.32 15.08 -3.56
C ALA A 89 3.14 16.01 -3.86
N ASP A 90 2.83 17.00 -3.03
CA ASP A 90 1.61 17.83 -3.10
C ASP A 90 1.40 18.49 -4.48
N ALA A 91 2.43 19.13 -5.03
CA ALA A 91 2.35 19.77 -6.34
C ALA A 91 2.12 18.75 -7.48
N PHE A 92 2.73 17.56 -7.38
CA PHE A 92 2.48 16.47 -8.31
C PHE A 92 1.05 15.95 -8.18
N GLY A 93 0.55 15.81 -6.95
CA GLY A 93 -0.82 15.39 -6.66
C GLY A 93 -1.86 16.30 -7.28
N GLU A 94 -1.68 17.63 -7.15
CA GLU A 94 -2.56 18.62 -7.77
C GLU A 94 -2.56 18.52 -9.31
N GLU A 95 -1.38 18.44 -9.93
CA GLU A 95 -1.27 18.26 -11.39
C GLU A 95 -1.91 16.96 -11.84
N PHE A 96 -1.63 15.85 -11.13
CA PHE A 96 -2.18 14.54 -11.41
C PHE A 96 -3.71 14.54 -11.33
N ALA A 97 -4.30 15.07 -10.26
CA ALA A 97 -5.74 15.18 -10.10
C ALA A 97 -6.38 16.00 -11.22
N ASN A 98 -5.81 17.17 -11.56
CA ASN A 98 -6.32 17.99 -12.63
C ASN A 98 -6.24 17.32 -14.01
N ARG A 99 -5.20 16.54 -14.27
CA ARG A 99 -5.01 15.80 -15.52
C ARG A 99 -6.00 14.66 -15.69
N HIS A 100 -6.42 14.04 -14.57
CA HIS A 100 -7.15 12.77 -14.58
C HIS A 100 -8.59 12.83 -14.09
N LYS A 101 -9.07 13.95 -13.55
CA LYS A 101 -10.43 14.12 -13.00
C LYS A 101 -11.58 13.79 -13.97
N ASP A 102 -11.34 13.89 -15.27
CA ASP A 102 -12.35 13.63 -16.31
C ASP A 102 -12.15 12.27 -17.00
N ASP A 103 -11.22 11.43 -16.51
CA ASP A 103 -11.00 10.10 -17.04
C ASP A 103 -12.21 9.20 -16.79
N LYS A 104 -12.58 8.42 -17.80
CA LYS A 104 -13.68 7.45 -17.67
C LYS A 104 -13.23 6.13 -17.09
N ILE A 105 -11.95 5.83 -17.24
CA ILE A 105 -11.28 4.65 -16.71
C ILE A 105 -9.80 5.01 -16.49
N HIS A 106 -9.19 4.48 -15.42
CA HIS A 106 -7.77 4.63 -15.14
C HIS A 106 -7.16 3.27 -14.79
N TYR A 107 -5.99 2.98 -15.33
CA TYR A 107 -5.28 1.72 -15.08
C TYR A 107 -4.12 1.96 -14.12
N PHE A 108 -4.04 1.12 -13.09
CA PHE A 108 -2.97 1.16 -12.09
C PHE A 108 -2.16 -0.13 -12.13
N VAL A 109 -0.84 -0.01 -12.20
CA VAL A 109 0.08 -1.15 -12.34
C VAL A 109 1.10 -1.12 -11.21
N GLY A 110 1.31 -2.25 -10.53
CA GLY A 110 2.29 -2.36 -9.45
C GLY A 110 2.73 -3.81 -9.24
N ALA A 111 3.82 -4.00 -8.52
CA ALA A 111 4.34 -5.31 -8.15
C ALA A 111 4.87 -5.31 -6.71
N GLY A 112 5.08 -6.50 -6.16
CA GLY A 112 5.58 -6.67 -4.81
C GLY A 112 4.66 -6.04 -3.76
N ASN A 113 5.22 -5.39 -2.77
CA ASN A 113 4.44 -4.70 -1.75
C ASN A 113 3.67 -3.48 -2.29
N GLN A 114 4.01 -2.98 -3.48
CA GLN A 114 3.24 -1.92 -4.17
C GLN A 114 1.94 -2.44 -4.78
N TYR A 115 1.79 -3.74 -5.01
CA TYR A 115 0.54 -4.23 -5.59
C TYR A 115 -0.66 -4.04 -4.64
N GLY A 116 -0.45 -4.20 -3.34
CA GLY A 116 -1.46 -3.88 -2.33
C GLY A 116 -1.88 -2.40 -2.35
N ALA A 117 -0.90 -1.49 -2.42
CA ALA A 117 -1.13 -0.04 -2.56
C ALA A 117 -1.86 0.29 -3.87
N THR A 118 -1.44 -0.31 -4.99
CA THR A 118 -2.08 -0.18 -6.31
C THR A 118 -3.55 -0.56 -6.28
N TYR A 119 -3.86 -1.71 -5.69
CA TYR A 119 -5.22 -2.23 -5.56
C TYR A 119 -6.08 -1.34 -4.66
N SER A 120 -5.56 -0.96 -3.50
CA SER A 120 -6.26 -0.09 -2.55
C SER A 120 -6.55 1.29 -3.13
N TYR A 121 -5.57 1.90 -3.79
CA TYR A 121 -5.73 3.22 -4.41
C TYR A 121 -6.78 3.20 -5.52
N ALA A 122 -6.74 2.18 -6.38
CA ALA A 122 -7.73 2.00 -7.43
C ALA A 122 -9.16 1.86 -6.87
N MET A 123 -9.36 0.95 -5.92
CA MET A 123 -10.68 0.61 -5.42
C MET A 123 -11.20 1.61 -4.38
N CYS A 124 -10.40 1.92 -3.35
CA CYS A 124 -10.90 2.69 -2.20
C CYS A 124 -10.90 4.19 -2.47
N TYR A 125 -9.97 4.70 -3.28
CA TYR A 125 -9.89 6.13 -3.57
C TYR A 125 -10.61 6.46 -4.88
N TRP A 126 -10.26 5.82 -5.98
CA TRP A 126 -10.81 6.18 -7.28
C TRP A 126 -12.24 5.69 -7.49
N GLU A 127 -12.54 4.45 -7.21
CA GLU A 127 -13.89 3.91 -7.41
C GLU A 127 -14.85 4.35 -6.30
N GLU A 128 -14.45 4.19 -5.03
CA GLU A 128 -15.32 4.44 -3.88
C GLU A 128 -15.57 5.93 -3.65
N GLN A 129 -14.53 6.76 -3.72
CA GLN A 129 -14.61 8.20 -3.41
C GLN A 129 -14.89 9.07 -4.64
N HIS A 130 -14.28 8.76 -5.77
CA HIS A 130 -14.38 9.60 -6.98
C HIS A 130 -15.28 9.01 -8.08
N TRP A 131 -15.75 7.77 -7.92
CA TRP A 131 -16.65 7.07 -8.86
C TRP A 131 -16.08 6.93 -10.27
N ILE A 132 -14.78 6.93 -10.40
CA ILE A 132 -14.05 6.69 -11.64
C ILE A 132 -13.74 5.20 -11.73
N ARG A 133 -14.08 4.58 -12.86
CA ARG A 133 -13.77 3.15 -13.08
C ARG A 133 -12.26 2.95 -13.14
N THR A 134 -11.79 1.88 -12.53
CA THR A 134 -10.38 1.54 -12.53
C THR A 134 -10.13 0.06 -12.87
N LYS A 135 -8.88 -0.24 -13.13
CA LYS A 135 -8.37 -1.60 -13.11
C LYS A 135 -6.97 -1.58 -12.52
N SER A 136 -6.78 -2.26 -11.41
CA SER A 136 -5.45 -2.58 -10.89
C SER A 136 -4.95 -3.88 -11.51
N ILE A 137 -3.66 -3.93 -11.86
CA ILE A 137 -3.02 -5.12 -12.41
C ILE A 137 -1.60 -5.30 -11.87
N HIS A 138 -1.24 -6.55 -11.63
CA HIS A 138 0.13 -6.87 -11.24
C HIS A 138 1.09 -6.67 -12.44
N SER A 139 2.26 -6.06 -12.20
CA SER A 139 3.21 -5.74 -13.28
C SER A 139 3.66 -6.96 -14.09
N ALA A 140 3.72 -8.15 -13.48
CA ALA A 140 4.05 -9.38 -14.21
C ALA A 140 2.98 -9.77 -15.25
N GLU A 141 1.71 -9.39 -15.01
CA GLU A 141 0.58 -9.72 -15.88
C GLU A 141 0.36 -8.67 -16.97
N PHE A 142 0.98 -7.50 -16.86
CA PHE A 142 0.80 -6.40 -17.83
C PHE A 142 1.01 -6.86 -19.27
N PHE A 143 2.04 -7.68 -19.51
CA PHE A 143 2.40 -8.18 -20.85
C PHE A 143 1.57 -9.38 -21.31
N HIS A 144 0.60 -9.84 -20.52
CA HIS A 144 -0.26 -11.00 -20.82
C HIS A 144 -1.69 -10.62 -21.21
N GLY A 145 -1.85 -9.46 -21.87
CA GLY A 145 -3.13 -9.02 -22.41
C GLY A 145 -3.45 -7.55 -22.16
N MET A 146 -3.09 -6.98 -21.02
CA MET A 146 -3.40 -5.58 -20.73
C MET A 146 -2.75 -4.64 -21.74
N LEU A 147 -1.53 -4.89 -22.17
CA LEU A 147 -0.82 -4.06 -23.14
C LEU A 147 -1.60 -3.89 -24.46
N GLU A 148 -2.43 -4.87 -24.84
CA GLU A 148 -3.20 -4.85 -26.08
C GLU A 148 -4.36 -3.84 -26.08
N ILE A 149 -4.82 -3.43 -24.92
CA ILE A 149 -5.92 -2.45 -24.75
C ILE A 149 -5.40 -1.05 -24.41
N ILE A 150 -4.09 -0.87 -24.33
CA ILE A 150 -3.46 0.42 -24.05
C ILE A 150 -3.14 1.11 -25.37
N ASP A 151 -3.58 2.35 -25.50
CA ASP A 151 -3.26 3.25 -26.59
C ASP A 151 -2.67 4.58 -26.06
N LYS A 152 -2.44 5.54 -26.97
CA LYS A 152 -1.84 6.84 -26.63
C LYS A 152 -2.66 7.67 -25.65
N ASP A 153 -3.97 7.45 -25.58
CA ASP A 153 -4.91 8.25 -24.78
C ASP A 153 -5.36 7.50 -23.49
N THR A 154 -4.97 6.25 -23.36
CA THR A 154 -5.29 5.43 -22.18
C THR A 154 -4.52 5.89 -20.96
N PRO A 155 -5.19 6.31 -19.85
CA PRO A 155 -4.50 6.72 -18.65
C PRO A 155 -3.97 5.51 -17.86
N VAL A 156 -2.65 5.48 -17.64
CA VAL A 156 -1.97 4.41 -16.91
C VAL A 156 -1.02 5.01 -15.88
N THR A 157 -1.09 4.56 -14.64
CA THR A 157 -0.14 4.92 -13.59
C THR A 157 0.61 3.66 -13.10
N VAL A 158 1.94 3.72 -13.11
CA VAL A 158 2.80 2.64 -12.65
C VAL A 158 3.38 3.00 -11.30
N PHE A 159 3.18 2.14 -10.31
CA PHE A 159 3.75 2.23 -8.97
C PHE A 159 5.01 1.38 -8.88
N ILE A 160 6.12 2.01 -8.51
CA ILE A 160 7.43 1.37 -8.39
C ILE A 160 7.89 1.47 -6.94
N GLY A 161 8.00 0.32 -6.27
CA GLY A 161 8.55 0.20 -4.94
C GLY A 161 10.07 -0.05 -4.93
N GLU A 162 10.58 -0.37 -3.74
CA GLU A 162 12.01 -0.64 -3.53
C GLU A 162 12.28 -2.08 -3.08
N ASP A 163 11.27 -2.93 -3.11
CA ASP A 163 11.39 -4.36 -2.80
C ASP A 163 11.99 -5.17 -3.97
N SER A 164 12.19 -6.46 -3.74
CA SER A 164 12.82 -7.38 -4.71
C SER A 164 12.08 -7.52 -6.04
N GLN A 165 10.82 -7.10 -6.13
CA GLN A 165 10.01 -7.15 -7.37
C GLN A 165 10.02 -5.83 -8.16
N ARG A 166 10.78 -4.84 -7.73
CA ARG A 166 10.95 -3.54 -8.40
C ARG A 166 11.14 -3.68 -9.91
N SER A 167 11.98 -4.61 -10.36
CA SER A 167 12.31 -4.82 -11.77
C SER A 167 11.10 -5.13 -12.66
N LEU A 168 10.04 -5.72 -12.11
CA LEU A 168 8.80 -5.99 -12.85
C LEU A 168 8.07 -4.68 -13.20
N SER A 169 7.96 -3.75 -12.26
CA SER A 169 7.37 -2.43 -12.50
C SER A 169 8.25 -1.54 -13.38
N GLU A 170 9.57 -1.58 -13.20
CA GLU A 170 10.51 -0.87 -14.09
C GLU A 170 10.40 -1.36 -15.55
N ARG A 171 10.21 -2.66 -15.77
CA ARG A 171 9.98 -3.20 -17.12
C ARG A 171 8.74 -2.59 -17.76
N VAL A 172 7.64 -2.46 -17.04
CA VAL A 172 6.42 -1.81 -17.53
C VAL A 172 6.69 -0.33 -17.81
N ALA A 173 7.27 0.39 -16.86
CA ALA A 173 7.58 1.83 -16.98
C ALA A 173 8.47 2.14 -18.19
N ASN A 174 9.45 1.29 -18.47
CA ASN A 174 10.37 1.43 -19.61
C ASN A 174 9.68 1.12 -20.96
N PHE A 175 8.67 0.27 -20.95
CA PHE A 175 7.93 -0.11 -22.17
C PHE A 175 6.81 0.89 -22.51
N LEU A 176 6.11 1.37 -21.50
CA LEU A 176 4.87 2.12 -21.61
C LEU A 176 4.96 3.36 -22.52
N PRO A 177 6.06 4.16 -22.55
CA PRO A 177 6.20 5.30 -23.48
C PRO A 177 6.10 4.96 -24.98
N ARG A 178 6.24 3.69 -25.34
CA ARG A 178 6.15 3.24 -26.75
C ARG A 178 4.73 3.16 -27.25
N ILE A 179 3.76 3.01 -26.36
CA ILE A 179 2.35 2.74 -26.72
C ILE A 179 1.38 3.72 -26.07
N CYS A 180 1.77 4.37 -24.97
CA CYS A 180 0.92 5.22 -24.14
C CYS A 180 1.49 6.64 -24.04
N GLY A 181 0.65 7.65 -24.31
CA GLY A 181 1.00 9.07 -24.11
C GLY A 181 0.50 9.65 -22.80
N LYS A 182 -0.47 9.00 -22.16
CA LYS A 182 -1.12 9.46 -20.93
C LYS A 182 -0.73 8.61 -19.73
N TYR A 183 0.57 8.45 -19.50
CA TYR A 183 1.08 7.65 -18.39
C TYR A 183 1.72 8.50 -17.29
N ASN A 184 1.76 7.94 -16.08
CA ASN A 184 2.51 8.46 -14.94
C ASN A 184 3.35 7.33 -14.31
N ILE A 185 4.47 7.71 -13.73
CA ILE A 185 5.34 6.79 -13.00
C ILE A 185 5.60 7.40 -11.62
N ILE A 186 5.13 6.71 -10.59
CA ILE A 186 5.37 7.07 -9.21
C ILE A 186 6.39 6.08 -8.66
N ASP A 187 7.58 6.56 -8.36
CA ASP A 187 8.72 5.76 -7.89
C ASP A 187 9.11 6.24 -6.49
N THR A 188 8.92 5.37 -5.49
CA THR A 188 9.23 5.69 -4.10
C THR A 188 10.69 6.02 -3.87
N LYS A 189 11.59 5.52 -4.71
CA LYS A 189 13.03 5.80 -4.63
C LYS A 189 13.40 7.27 -4.88
N LYS A 190 12.52 8.04 -5.48
CA LYS A 190 12.73 9.47 -5.73
C LYS A 190 12.61 10.32 -4.46
N PHE A 191 11.93 9.83 -3.44
CA PHE A 191 11.73 10.55 -2.19
C PHE A 191 12.85 10.23 -1.19
N GLU A 192 13.36 11.26 -0.54
CA GLU A 192 14.29 11.07 0.57
C GLU A 192 13.53 10.59 1.81
N LEU A 193 14.02 9.52 2.44
CA LEU A 193 13.53 9.06 3.74
C LEU A 193 14.59 9.33 4.80
N LYS A 194 14.63 10.54 5.28
CA LYS A 194 15.67 11.02 6.17
C LYS A 194 15.69 10.24 7.48
N GLY A 195 16.82 9.61 7.78
CA GLY A 195 17.01 8.80 8.98
C GLY A 195 16.63 7.33 8.83
N ILE A 196 16.09 6.92 7.68
CA ILE A 196 15.78 5.52 7.39
C ILE A 196 16.93 4.92 6.55
N SER A 197 17.50 3.84 7.03
CA SER A 197 18.57 3.12 6.34
C SER A 197 18.14 2.54 5.00
N PRO A 198 19.02 2.52 3.99
CA PRO A 198 18.68 2.03 2.65
C PRO A 198 18.14 0.61 2.61
N GLU A 199 18.62 -0.28 3.47
CA GLU A 199 18.19 -1.68 3.60
C GLU A 199 16.73 -1.82 4.04
N TYR A 200 16.18 -0.85 4.76
CA TYR A 200 14.80 -0.90 5.25
C TYR A 200 13.79 -0.25 4.29
N ARG A 201 14.26 0.52 3.31
CA ARG A 201 13.38 1.24 2.38
C ARG A 201 12.47 0.32 1.58
N GLY A 202 13.02 -0.80 1.09
CA GLY A 202 12.24 -1.79 0.35
C GLY A 202 11.08 -2.36 1.15
N TYR A 203 11.27 -2.53 2.46
CA TYR A 203 10.27 -3.06 3.37
C TYR A 203 9.09 -2.11 3.58
N ILE A 204 9.36 -0.81 3.70
CA ILE A 204 8.34 0.22 3.99
C ILE A 204 7.87 1.00 2.75
N SER A 205 8.33 0.66 1.55
CA SER A 205 8.05 1.47 0.34
C SER A 205 6.56 1.62 0.01
N HIS A 206 5.70 0.70 0.45
CA HIS A 206 4.24 0.83 0.33
C HIS A 206 3.69 1.96 1.22
N LEU A 207 4.28 2.23 2.39
CA LEU A 207 3.90 3.36 3.25
C LEU A 207 4.28 4.69 2.60
N VAL A 208 5.45 4.73 1.93
CA VAL A 208 5.88 5.89 1.12
C VAL A 208 4.88 6.14 -0.01
N MET A 209 4.43 5.09 -0.69
CA MET A 209 3.41 5.22 -1.75
C MET A 209 2.10 5.80 -1.21
N HIS A 210 1.64 5.38 -0.03
CA HIS A 210 0.46 5.95 0.59
C HIS A 210 0.62 7.43 0.98
N ALA A 211 1.83 7.89 1.26
CA ALA A 211 2.09 9.31 1.51
C ALA A 211 2.09 10.14 0.21
N VAL A 212 2.29 9.51 -0.95
CA VAL A 212 2.26 10.17 -2.28
C VAL A 212 0.84 10.22 -2.84
N THR A 213 -0.03 9.25 -2.50
CA THR A 213 -1.35 9.03 -3.10
C THR A 213 -2.48 9.32 -2.14
#